data_6ca64fdbad9f1cb2e9ae1a51014bfe21
#
_entry.id   6ca64fdbad9f1cb2e9ae1a51014bfe21
#
_cell.length_a   1.000
_cell.length_b   1.000
_cell.length_c   1.000
_cell.angle_alpha   90.00
_cell.angle_beta   90.00
_cell.angle_gamma   90.00
#
_symmetry.space_group_name_H-M   'P 1'
#
loop_
_entity.id
_entity.type
_entity.pdbx_description
1 polymer ?
#
loop_
_entity_poly.entity_id
_entity_poly.type
_entity_poly.pdbx_seq_one_letter_code
_entity_poly.pdbx_strand_id
1 'polypeptide(L)'
;MAKISFREQVLRVREDAIVSSVNRLLAQKGFDLMTVDEVAADVGIAKASLYKHFASKEELAAAAMVRVLDRAMAFLDSLGVNGQASARDQLEAVARWTMQVQLAGEMPSLPAQNSSLRAALMSNKVYLDRLMEVSDRLGAWITAAQQRADIDPALPPEVVLYTLFARACDPVLGLLKVSGQYSDEQIIEMLVSTCFKGLGGSRPH
;
A
#
# COMPACT_ATOMS: atom_id res chain seq x y z
N MET A 1 -22.01 11.46 19.81
CA MET A 1 -21.68 11.27 18.37
C MET A 1 -22.61 12.13 17.55
N ALA A 2 -22.11 13.11 16.78
CA ALA A 2 -22.93 13.94 15.91
C ALA A 2 -23.52 13.08 14.78
N LYS A 3 -24.83 13.21 14.56
CA LYS A 3 -25.57 12.46 13.52
C LYS A 3 -25.16 13.02 12.15
N ILE A 4 -24.41 12.24 11.36
CA ILE A 4 -24.01 12.62 10.00
C ILE A 4 -25.26 12.81 9.17
N SER A 5 -25.41 13.92 8.44
CA SER A 5 -26.58 14.20 7.61
C SER A 5 -26.62 13.24 6.42
N PHE A 6 -27.83 12.95 5.91
CA PHE A 6 -28.00 12.11 4.70
C PHE A 6 -27.20 12.65 3.51
N ARG A 7 -27.13 13.97 3.35
CA ARG A 7 -26.34 14.62 2.30
C ARG A 7 -24.86 14.33 2.42
N GLU A 8 -24.32 14.37 3.64
CA GLU A 8 -22.91 14.04 3.90
C GLU A 8 -22.62 12.55 3.66
N GLN A 9 -23.56 11.67 4.01
CA GLN A 9 -23.41 10.24 3.71
C GLN A 9 -23.34 9.98 2.20
N VAL A 10 -24.23 10.61 1.41
CA VAL A 10 -24.23 10.48 -0.06
C VAL A 10 -22.92 11.02 -0.65
N LEU A 11 -22.40 12.14 -0.15
CA LEU A 11 -21.12 12.69 -0.59
C LEU A 11 -19.97 11.73 -0.31
N ARG A 12 -19.88 11.16 0.91
CA ARG A 12 -18.85 10.17 1.27
C ARG A 12 -18.89 8.92 0.40
N VAL A 13 -20.07 8.34 0.20
CA VAL A 13 -20.23 7.16 -0.67
C VAL A 13 -19.76 7.45 -2.08
N ARG A 14 -20.04 8.64 -2.59
CA ARG A 14 -19.58 9.06 -3.93
C ARG A 14 -18.06 9.24 -3.98
N GLU A 15 -17.47 9.91 -3.00
CA GLU A 15 -16.02 10.06 -2.89
C GLU A 15 -15.33 8.70 -2.77
N ASP A 16 -15.90 7.79 -1.98
CA ASP A 16 -15.41 6.43 -1.86
C ASP A 16 -15.42 5.67 -3.19
N ALA A 17 -16.47 5.79 -3.98
CA ALA A 17 -16.56 5.18 -5.30
C ALA A 17 -15.49 5.79 -6.26
N ILE A 18 -15.34 7.12 -6.25
CA ILE A 18 -14.33 7.82 -7.07
C ILE A 18 -12.93 7.33 -6.69
N VAL A 19 -12.57 7.38 -5.42
CA VAL A 19 -11.23 6.99 -4.94
C VAL A 19 -10.95 5.50 -5.21
N SER A 20 -11.97 4.63 -5.12
CA SER A 20 -11.83 3.21 -5.46
C SER A 20 -11.54 2.99 -6.95
N SER A 21 -12.22 3.73 -7.84
CA SER A 21 -11.94 3.72 -9.28
C SER A 21 -10.53 4.21 -9.59
N VAL A 22 -10.12 5.34 -8.99
CA VAL A 22 -8.76 5.89 -9.13
C VAL A 22 -7.71 4.88 -8.68
N ASN A 23 -7.91 4.25 -7.52
CA ASN A 23 -6.97 3.25 -6.99
C ASN A 23 -6.75 2.09 -7.97
N ARG A 24 -7.83 1.56 -8.53
CA ARG A 24 -7.80 0.49 -9.54
C ARG A 24 -7.08 0.91 -10.81
N LEU A 25 -7.39 2.10 -11.34
CA LEU A 25 -6.74 2.62 -12.56
C LEU A 25 -5.24 2.91 -12.33
N LEU A 26 -4.86 3.42 -11.16
CA LEU A 26 -3.46 3.60 -10.77
C LEU A 26 -2.72 2.25 -10.68
N ALA A 27 -3.35 1.22 -10.15
CA ALA A 27 -2.77 -0.12 -10.09
C ALA A 27 -2.59 -0.75 -11.48
N GLN A 28 -3.56 -0.56 -12.38
CA GLN A 28 -3.56 -1.15 -13.72
C GLN A 28 -2.59 -0.50 -14.70
N LYS A 29 -2.49 0.82 -14.70
CA LYS A 29 -1.75 1.58 -15.73
C LYS A 29 -0.88 2.71 -15.21
N GLY A 30 -0.88 2.96 -13.92
CA GLY A 30 -0.11 4.04 -13.31
C GLY A 30 -0.71 5.43 -13.52
N PHE A 31 -0.08 6.42 -12.87
CA PHE A 31 -0.57 7.81 -12.88
C PHE A 31 -0.55 8.44 -14.27
N ASP A 32 0.52 8.26 -15.03
CA ASP A 32 0.71 9.00 -16.28
C ASP A 32 -0.36 8.60 -17.34
N LEU A 33 -0.73 7.33 -17.40
CA LEU A 33 -1.69 6.80 -18.36
C LEU A 33 -3.16 6.88 -17.88
N MET A 34 -3.40 7.10 -16.60
CA MET A 34 -4.74 7.32 -16.07
C MET A 34 -5.29 8.66 -16.55
N THR A 35 -6.53 8.71 -16.99
CA THR A 35 -7.22 9.96 -17.34
C THR A 35 -8.43 10.22 -16.44
N VAL A 36 -8.74 11.50 -16.23
CA VAL A 36 -9.92 11.92 -15.44
C VAL A 36 -11.23 11.49 -16.13
N ASP A 37 -11.22 11.41 -17.46
CA ASP A 37 -12.39 10.96 -18.24
C ASP A 37 -12.68 9.46 -17.99
N GLU A 38 -11.66 8.63 -17.87
CA GLU A 38 -11.82 7.21 -17.53
C GLU A 38 -12.38 7.04 -16.13
N VAL A 39 -11.88 7.81 -15.15
CA VAL A 39 -12.42 7.79 -13.78
C VAL A 39 -13.91 8.18 -13.79
N ALA A 40 -14.26 9.24 -14.51
CA ALA A 40 -15.64 9.71 -14.60
C ALA A 40 -16.56 8.66 -15.26
N ALA A 41 -16.11 8.04 -16.34
CA ALA A 41 -16.82 6.97 -17.04
C ALA A 41 -17.00 5.73 -16.15
N ASP A 42 -15.97 5.32 -15.43
CA ASP A 42 -15.99 4.16 -14.56
C ASP A 42 -16.97 4.30 -13.37
N VAL A 43 -17.04 5.51 -12.81
CA VAL A 43 -17.97 5.84 -11.71
C VAL A 43 -19.39 6.18 -12.22
N GLY A 44 -19.55 6.40 -13.53
CA GLY A 44 -20.83 6.78 -14.14
C GLY A 44 -21.26 8.21 -13.81
N ILE A 45 -20.33 9.16 -13.69
CA ILE A 45 -20.60 10.57 -13.40
C ILE A 45 -20.00 11.50 -14.46
N ALA A 46 -20.54 12.71 -14.57
CA ALA A 46 -19.95 13.70 -15.45
C ALA A 46 -18.58 14.18 -14.90
N LYS A 47 -17.60 14.41 -15.79
CA LYS A 47 -16.27 14.95 -15.44
C LYS A 47 -16.34 16.22 -14.58
N ALA A 48 -17.28 17.12 -14.87
CA ALA A 48 -17.51 18.32 -14.07
C ALA A 48 -17.95 18.01 -12.61
N SER A 49 -18.59 16.86 -12.38
CA SER A 49 -18.93 16.43 -11.03
C SER A 49 -17.70 15.93 -10.26
N LEU A 50 -16.73 15.32 -10.93
CA LEU A 50 -15.43 14.93 -10.35
C LEU A 50 -14.68 16.16 -9.81
N TYR A 51 -14.59 17.21 -10.61
CA TYR A 51 -13.92 18.45 -10.22
C TYR A 51 -14.60 19.24 -9.09
N LYS A 52 -15.81 18.87 -8.68
CA LYS A 52 -16.44 19.39 -7.45
C LYS A 52 -15.87 18.75 -6.18
N HIS A 53 -15.30 17.57 -6.30
CA HIS A 53 -14.72 16.80 -5.17
C HIS A 53 -13.20 16.92 -5.12
N PHE A 54 -12.54 16.97 -6.28
CA PHE A 54 -11.08 16.98 -6.40
C PHE A 54 -10.65 17.99 -7.46
N ALA A 55 -9.78 18.92 -7.09
CA ALA A 55 -9.40 20.05 -7.96
C ALA A 55 -8.48 19.64 -9.12
N SER A 56 -7.78 18.50 -9.02
CA SER A 56 -6.83 18.04 -10.04
C SER A 56 -6.73 16.52 -10.10
N LYS A 57 -6.08 16.02 -11.15
CA LYS A 57 -5.72 14.59 -11.30
C LYS A 57 -4.77 14.15 -10.20
N GLU A 58 -3.85 15.01 -9.80
CA GLU A 58 -2.91 14.78 -8.71
C GLU A 58 -3.62 14.64 -7.37
N GLU A 59 -4.63 15.46 -7.10
CA GLU A 59 -5.43 15.37 -5.87
C GLU A 59 -6.25 14.09 -5.82
N LEU A 60 -6.85 13.68 -6.94
CA LEU A 60 -7.53 12.40 -7.09
C LEU A 60 -6.58 11.22 -6.77
N ALA A 61 -5.39 11.24 -7.36
CA ALA A 61 -4.40 10.19 -7.15
C ALA A 61 -3.85 10.21 -5.71
N ALA A 62 -3.62 11.39 -5.13
CA ALA A 62 -3.18 11.53 -3.74
C ALA A 62 -4.23 10.95 -2.77
N ALA A 63 -5.52 11.18 -3.00
CA ALA A 63 -6.58 10.60 -2.18
C ALA A 63 -6.58 9.05 -2.24
N ALA A 64 -6.30 8.45 -3.40
CA ALA A 64 -6.15 7.00 -3.51
C ALA A 64 -4.92 6.49 -2.76
N MET A 65 -3.80 7.20 -2.80
CA MET A 65 -2.59 6.85 -2.04
C MET A 65 -2.81 6.95 -0.52
N VAL A 66 -3.53 7.98 -0.05
CA VAL A 66 -3.93 8.11 1.36
C VAL A 66 -4.79 6.92 1.77
N ARG A 67 -5.77 6.52 0.95
CA ARG A 67 -6.63 5.37 1.24
C ARG A 67 -5.85 4.06 1.41
N VAL A 68 -4.80 3.85 0.61
CA VAL A 68 -3.93 2.67 0.78
C VAL A 68 -3.23 2.69 2.13
N LEU A 69 -2.73 3.86 2.57
CA LEU A 69 -2.12 4.01 3.88
C LEU A 69 -3.15 3.84 5.02
N ASP A 70 -4.38 4.34 4.88
CA ASP A 70 -5.46 4.10 5.86
C ASP A 70 -5.81 2.61 5.96
N ARG A 71 -5.84 1.88 4.84
CA ARG A 71 -6.01 0.42 4.82
C ARG A 71 -4.84 -0.30 5.50
N ALA A 72 -3.61 0.16 5.25
CA ALA A 72 -2.43 -0.36 5.92
C ALA A 72 -2.53 -0.16 7.43
N MET A 73 -2.89 1.05 7.91
CA MET A 73 -3.08 1.32 9.34
C MET A 73 -4.15 0.42 9.96
N ALA A 74 -5.30 0.27 9.32
CA ALA A 74 -6.35 -0.62 9.79
C ALA A 74 -5.88 -2.09 9.89
N PHE A 75 -5.05 -2.54 8.94
CA PHE A 75 -4.43 -3.86 8.99
C PHE A 75 -3.44 -3.98 10.14
N LEU A 76 -2.54 -3.00 10.34
CA LEU A 76 -1.60 -2.96 11.46
C LEU A 76 -2.32 -3.00 12.83
N ASP A 77 -3.42 -2.26 12.96
CA ASP A 77 -4.23 -2.27 14.16
C ASP A 77 -4.84 -3.65 14.43
N SER A 78 -5.29 -4.35 13.39
CA SER A 78 -5.84 -5.70 13.52
C SER A 78 -4.81 -6.73 14.03
N LEU A 79 -3.54 -6.56 13.68
CA LEU A 79 -2.44 -7.41 14.16
C LEU A 79 -2.14 -7.17 15.65
N GLY A 80 -2.31 -5.93 16.13
CA GLY A 80 -2.04 -5.57 17.53
C GLY A 80 -3.06 -6.13 18.52
N VAL A 81 -4.28 -6.42 18.08
CA VAL A 81 -5.38 -6.88 18.96
C VAL A 81 -5.14 -8.31 19.49
N ASN A 82 -4.46 -9.16 18.76
CA ASN A 82 -4.29 -10.58 19.11
C ASN A 82 -3.11 -10.87 20.04
N GLY A 83 -2.25 -9.89 20.36
CA GLY A 83 -1.23 -9.89 21.43
C GLY A 83 -0.21 -11.04 21.51
N GLN A 84 -0.30 -12.08 20.67
CA GLN A 84 0.51 -13.30 20.74
C GLN A 84 1.58 -13.41 19.63
N ALA A 85 1.45 -12.66 18.54
CA ALA A 85 2.39 -12.70 17.42
C ALA A 85 3.70 -11.97 17.78
N SER A 86 4.85 -12.55 17.43
CA SER A 86 6.13 -11.85 17.56
C SER A 86 6.19 -10.63 16.64
N ALA A 87 7.09 -9.69 16.95
CA ALA A 87 7.29 -8.52 16.08
C ALA A 87 7.69 -8.93 14.66
N ARG A 88 8.48 -9.99 14.52
CA ARG A 88 8.83 -10.57 13.23
C ARG A 88 7.61 -11.12 12.49
N ASP A 89 6.74 -11.88 13.17
CA ASP A 89 5.53 -12.43 12.55
C ASP A 89 4.60 -11.32 12.07
N GLN A 90 4.51 -10.21 12.82
CA GLN A 90 3.77 -9.02 12.42
C GLN A 90 4.34 -8.39 11.14
N LEU A 91 5.68 -8.27 11.04
CA LEU A 91 6.35 -7.76 9.84
C LEU A 91 6.17 -8.69 8.63
N GLU A 92 6.23 -10.01 8.83
CA GLU A 92 5.92 -11.00 7.79
C GLU A 92 4.47 -10.89 7.32
N ALA A 93 3.52 -10.71 8.24
CA ALA A 93 2.11 -10.52 7.91
C ALA A 93 1.88 -9.24 7.09
N VAL A 94 2.60 -8.14 7.39
CA VAL A 94 2.53 -6.91 6.59
C VAL A 94 3.07 -7.13 5.18
N ALA A 95 4.23 -7.77 5.03
CA ALA A 95 4.80 -8.09 3.71
C ALA A 95 3.83 -8.95 2.90
N ARG A 96 3.22 -9.95 3.52
CA ARG A 96 2.21 -10.83 2.93
C ARG A 96 0.97 -10.05 2.48
N TRP A 97 0.44 -9.22 3.35
CA TRP A 97 -0.73 -8.39 3.06
C TRP A 97 -0.47 -7.42 1.88
N THR A 98 0.68 -6.75 1.84
CA THR A 98 1.01 -5.85 0.73
C THR A 98 1.07 -6.57 -0.61
N MET A 99 1.63 -7.79 -0.65
CA MET A 99 1.69 -8.61 -1.85
C MET A 99 0.28 -9.11 -2.26
N GLN A 100 -0.58 -9.48 -1.30
CA GLN A 100 -1.97 -9.85 -1.58
C GLN A 100 -2.74 -8.70 -2.24
N VAL A 101 -2.61 -7.48 -1.68
CA VAL A 101 -3.24 -6.27 -2.23
C VAL A 101 -2.72 -5.97 -3.64
N GLN A 102 -1.41 -6.17 -3.89
CA GLN A 102 -0.82 -5.98 -5.20
C GLN A 102 -1.33 -7.01 -6.23
N LEU A 103 -1.38 -8.29 -5.88
CA LEU A 103 -1.90 -9.36 -6.75
C LEU A 103 -3.40 -9.22 -7.05
N ALA A 104 -4.15 -8.63 -6.12
CA ALA A 104 -5.56 -8.26 -6.34
C ALA A 104 -5.74 -7.06 -7.28
N GLY A 105 -4.65 -6.38 -7.69
CA GLY A 105 -4.71 -5.18 -8.54
C GLY A 105 -5.23 -3.94 -7.79
N GLU A 106 -5.03 -3.91 -6.47
CA GLU A 106 -5.53 -2.83 -5.60
C GLU A 106 -4.39 -1.99 -5.00
N MET A 107 -3.13 -2.28 -5.32
CA MET A 107 -1.97 -1.51 -4.89
C MET A 107 -1.55 -0.57 -6.02
N PRO A 108 -1.69 0.76 -5.87
CA PRO A 108 -1.20 1.72 -6.84
C PRO A 108 0.31 1.58 -7.05
N SER A 109 0.76 1.73 -8.29
CA SER A 109 2.19 1.82 -8.56
C SER A 109 2.78 3.12 -7.99
N LEU A 110 4.03 3.06 -7.53
CA LEU A 110 4.74 4.26 -7.09
C LEU A 110 4.94 5.22 -8.28
N PRO A 111 4.76 6.53 -8.07
CA PRO A 111 4.99 7.51 -9.13
C PRO A 111 6.48 7.59 -9.48
N ALA A 112 6.77 7.77 -10.77
CA ALA A 112 8.12 8.03 -11.24
C ALA A 112 8.74 9.25 -10.52
N GLN A 113 10.07 9.31 -10.44
CA GLN A 113 10.75 10.37 -9.68
C GLN A 113 10.46 11.79 -10.21
N ASN A 114 10.22 11.92 -11.50
CA ASN A 114 9.88 13.17 -12.20
C ASN A 114 8.37 13.38 -12.39
N SER A 115 7.52 12.56 -11.78
CA SER A 115 6.07 12.68 -11.89
C SER A 115 5.53 13.86 -11.08
N SER A 116 4.53 14.58 -11.64
CA SER A 116 3.78 15.62 -10.91
C SER A 116 3.06 15.07 -9.68
N LEU A 117 2.63 13.80 -9.72
CA LEU A 117 2.05 13.13 -8.55
C LEU A 117 3.05 13.05 -7.39
N ARG A 118 4.34 12.76 -7.66
CA ARG A 118 5.34 12.72 -6.59
C ARG A 118 5.47 14.07 -5.90
N ALA A 119 5.51 15.16 -6.66
CA ALA A 119 5.56 16.51 -6.09
C ALA A 119 4.31 16.83 -5.25
N ALA A 120 3.13 16.45 -5.76
CA ALA A 120 1.87 16.63 -5.05
C ALA A 120 1.81 15.83 -3.74
N LEU A 121 2.27 14.57 -3.73
CA LEU A 121 2.35 13.75 -2.51
C LEU A 121 3.29 14.34 -1.47
N MET A 122 4.46 14.83 -1.88
CA MET A 122 5.44 15.45 -0.98
C MET A 122 4.94 16.77 -0.37
N SER A 123 3.94 17.42 -0.94
CA SER A 123 3.26 18.61 -0.39
C SER A 123 1.94 18.28 0.32
N ASN A 124 1.45 17.05 0.24
CA ASN A 124 0.17 16.63 0.84
C ASN A 124 0.38 16.22 2.29
N LYS A 125 -0.04 17.09 3.21
CA LYS A 125 0.11 16.85 4.66
C LYS A 125 -0.55 15.55 5.12
N VAL A 126 -1.75 15.24 4.63
CA VAL A 126 -2.48 14.03 5.04
C VAL A 126 -1.72 12.77 4.63
N TYR A 127 -1.19 12.75 3.40
CA TYR A 127 -0.37 11.65 2.91
C TYR A 127 0.89 11.46 3.75
N LEU A 128 1.61 12.55 4.03
CA LEU A 128 2.85 12.50 4.82
C LEU A 128 2.59 12.06 6.26
N ASP A 129 1.55 12.58 6.92
CA ASP A 129 1.18 12.18 8.27
C ASP A 129 0.88 10.67 8.33
N ARG A 130 0.10 10.14 7.38
CA ARG A 130 -0.21 8.69 7.31
C ARG A 130 1.01 7.83 7.01
N LEU A 131 1.87 8.30 6.11
CA LEU A 131 3.12 7.60 5.79
C LEU A 131 4.03 7.52 7.02
N MET A 132 4.12 8.60 7.81
CA MET A 132 4.87 8.62 9.07
C MET A 132 4.26 7.67 10.10
N GLU A 133 2.94 7.68 10.30
CA GLU A 133 2.26 6.76 11.22
C GLU A 133 2.55 5.28 10.90
N VAL A 134 2.47 4.90 9.63
CA VAL A 134 2.82 3.54 9.18
C VAL A 134 4.29 3.25 9.44
N SER A 135 5.19 4.19 9.09
CA SER A 135 6.64 4.05 9.26
C SER A 135 7.02 3.88 10.73
N ASP A 136 6.44 4.68 11.63
CA ASP A 136 6.70 4.63 13.07
C ASP A 136 6.23 3.29 13.67
N ARG A 137 5.06 2.81 13.26
CA ARG A 137 4.55 1.51 13.72
C ARG A 137 5.45 0.35 13.27
N LEU A 138 5.83 0.33 12.00
CA LEU A 138 6.74 -0.71 11.48
C LEU A 138 8.14 -0.57 12.11
N GLY A 139 8.65 0.65 12.30
CA GLY A 139 9.92 0.91 12.95
C GLY A 139 9.99 0.37 14.38
N ALA A 140 8.90 0.50 15.15
CA ALA A 140 8.79 -0.08 16.49
C ALA A 140 8.89 -1.62 16.45
N TRP A 141 8.22 -2.29 15.51
CA TRP A 141 8.32 -3.74 15.36
C TRP A 141 9.68 -4.19 14.84
N ILE A 142 10.31 -3.44 13.92
CA ILE A 142 11.67 -3.71 13.44
C ILE A 142 12.64 -3.68 14.61
N THR A 143 12.61 -2.62 15.42
CA THR A 143 13.46 -2.48 16.60
C THR A 143 13.25 -3.63 17.60
N ALA A 144 12.00 -4.00 17.86
CA ALA A 144 11.67 -5.11 18.76
C ALA A 144 12.19 -6.46 18.21
N ALA A 145 12.08 -6.71 16.90
CA ALA A 145 12.59 -7.92 16.27
C ALA A 145 14.14 -7.96 16.28
N GLN A 146 14.82 -6.82 16.09
CA GLN A 146 16.27 -6.72 16.18
C GLN A 146 16.80 -6.96 17.60
N GLN A 147 16.10 -6.46 18.63
CA GLN A 147 16.44 -6.71 20.04
C GLN A 147 16.38 -8.20 20.40
N ARG A 148 15.54 -8.97 19.70
CA ARG A 148 15.40 -10.43 19.87
C ARG A 148 16.29 -11.24 18.93
N ALA A 149 17.06 -10.57 18.06
CA ALA A 149 17.83 -11.18 16.98
C ALA A 149 16.98 -12.00 15.98
N ASP A 150 15.67 -11.72 15.90
CA ASP A 150 14.78 -12.27 14.89
C ASP A 150 14.99 -11.61 13.52
N ILE A 151 15.49 -10.36 13.52
CA ILE A 151 16.04 -9.62 12.37
C ILE A 151 17.48 -9.22 12.74
N ASP A 152 18.38 -9.25 11.76
CA ASP A 152 19.79 -8.91 11.96
C ASP A 152 19.95 -7.50 12.59
N PRO A 153 20.48 -7.40 13.81
CA PRO A 153 20.67 -6.12 14.49
C PRO A 153 21.75 -5.24 13.87
N ALA A 154 22.60 -5.78 12.97
CA ALA A 154 23.59 -5.00 12.24
C ALA A 154 22.98 -4.19 11.09
N LEU A 155 21.76 -4.51 10.64
CA LEU A 155 21.07 -3.75 9.60
C LEU A 155 20.50 -2.45 10.17
N PRO A 156 20.72 -1.28 9.54
CA PRO A 156 20.00 -0.08 9.89
C PRO A 156 18.48 -0.29 9.79
N PRO A 157 17.68 0.13 10.79
CA PRO A 157 16.22 -0.07 10.79
C PRO A 157 15.52 0.48 9.54
N GLU A 158 16.01 1.59 8.98
CA GLU A 158 15.52 2.18 7.75
C GLU A 158 15.71 1.29 6.53
N VAL A 159 16.80 0.50 6.47
CA VAL A 159 17.02 -0.46 5.38
C VAL A 159 15.98 -1.57 5.43
N VAL A 160 15.68 -2.07 6.64
CA VAL A 160 14.62 -3.07 6.83
C VAL A 160 13.26 -2.48 6.43
N LEU A 161 12.95 -1.27 6.88
CA LEU A 161 11.69 -0.57 6.55
C LEU A 161 11.51 -0.40 5.04
N TYR A 162 12.53 0.10 4.33
CA TYR A 162 12.46 0.27 2.88
C TYR A 162 12.40 -1.06 2.12
N THR A 163 13.01 -2.12 2.65
CA THR A 163 12.87 -3.47 2.10
C THR A 163 11.42 -3.96 2.18
N LEU A 164 10.73 -3.68 3.29
CA LEU A 164 9.31 -4.00 3.44
C LEU A 164 8.42 -3.15 2.52
N PHE A 165 8.69 -1.84 2.40
CA PHE A 165 7.96 -0.97 1.47
C PHE A 165 8.15 -1.39 0.01
N ALA A 166 9.33 -1.89 -0.36
CA ALA A 166 9.57 -2.41 -1.71
C ALA A 166 8.66 -3.61 -2.05
N ARG A 167 8.19 -4.36 -1.06
CA ARG A 167 7.23 -5.47 -1.29
C ARG A 167 5.86 -4.99 -1.77
N ALA A 168 5.47 -3.76 -1.44
CA ALA A 168 4.23 -3.17 -1.92
C ALA A 168 4.23 -2.86 -3.43
N CYS A 169 5.42 -2.78 -4.06
CA CYS A 169 5.59 -2.45 -5.48
C CYS A 169 6.57 -3.43 -6.16
N ASP A 170 6.61 -4.68 -5.70
CA ASP A 170 7.56 -5.67 -6.20
C ASP A 170 7.19 -6.13 -7.64
N PRO A 171 8.03 -5.83 -8.64
CA PRO A 171 7.74 -6.24 -10.01
C PRO A 171 7.79 -7.75 -10.21
N VAL A 172 8.48 -8.48 -9.33
CA VAL A 172 8.63 -9.93 -9.41
C VAL A 172 7.27 -10.63 -9.25
N LEU A 173 6.37 -10.07 -8.41
CA LEU A 173 5.00 -10.57 -8.28
C LEU A 173 4.28 -10.66 -9.64
N GLY A 174 4.30 -9.57 -10.38
CA GLY A 174 3.66 -9.51 -11.71
C GLY A 174 4.30 -10.47 -12.70
N LEU A 175 5.64 -10.56 -12.73
CA LEU A 175 6.36 -11.48 -13.61
C LEU A 175 6.02 -12.94 -13.33
N LEU A 176 5.99 -13.34 -12.05
CA LEU A 176 5.64 -14.70 -11.65
C LEU A 176 4.17 -15.02 -11.94
N LYS A 177 3.25 -14.07 -11.71
CA LYS A 177 1.83 -14.24 -12.04
C LYS A 177 1.60 -14.45 -13.52
N VAL A 178 2.24 -13.67 -14.39
CA VAL A 178 2.14 -13.79 -15.86
C VAL A 178 2.71 -15.11 -16.35
N SER A 179 3.70 -15.70 -15.67
CA SER A 179 4.24 -17.01 -16.05
C SER A 179 3.21 -18.16 -15.97
N GLY A 180 2.17 -17.99 -15.14
CA GLY A 180 1.11 -18.99 -14.93
C GLY A 180 1.59 -20.29 -14.26
N GLN A 181 2.84 -20.34 -13.78
CA GLN A 181 3.43 -21.55 -13.19
C GLN A 181 3.09 -21.72 -11.71
N TYR A 182 2.72 -20.64 -11.02
CA TYR A 182 2.52 -20.60 -9.58
C TYR A 182 1.19 -19.97 -9.22
N SER A 183 0.55 -20.45 -8.17
CA SER A 183 -0.61 -19.76 -7.58
C SER A 183 -0.17 -18.47 -6.87
N ASP A 184 -1.11 -17.54 -6.67
CA ASP A 184 -0.86 -16.28 -5.93
C ASP A 184 -0.26 -16.58 -4.53
N GLU A 185 -0.76 -17.60 -3.84
CA GLU A 185 -0.25 -18.01 -2.53
C GLU A 185 1.20 -18.53 -2.59
N GLN A 186 1.52 -19.36 -3.59
CA GLN A 186 2.89 -19.84 -3.79
C GLN A 186 3.85 -18.68 -4.09
N ILE A 187 3.44 -17.71 -4.90
CA ILE A 187 4.25 -16.52 -5.20
C ILE A 187 4.53 -15.75 -3.91
N ILE A 188 3.51 -15.48 -3.10
CA ILE A 188 3.66 -14.78 -1.84
C ILE A 188 4.60 -15.51 -0.88
N GLU A 189 4.42 -16.83 -0.71
CA GLU A 189 5.28 -17.63 0.18
C GLU A 189 6.75 -17.59 -0.25
N MET A 190 7.04 -17.72 -1.55
CA MET A 190 8.40 -17.63 -2.07
C MET A 190 9.03 -16.27 -1.80
N LEU A 191 8.28 -15.17 -2.02
CA LEU A 191 8.80 -13.82 -1.84
C LEU A 191 8.91 -13.42 -0.36
N VAL A 192 8.01 -13.86 0.50
CA VAL A 192 8.15 -13.73 1.96
C VAL A 192 9.39 -14.48 2.44
N SER A 193 9.57 -15.72 1.97
CA SER A 193 10.75 -16.51 2.32
C SER A 193 12.05 -15.82 1.89
N THR A 194 12.14 -15.28 0.67
CA THR A 194 13.33 -14.54 0.23
C THR A 194 13.56 -13.26 1.03
N CYS A 195 12.48 -12.58 1.44
CA CYS A 195 12.57 -11.36 2.22
C CYS A 195 13.12 -11.59 3.64
N PHE A 196 12.67 -12.65 4.30
CA PHE A 196 12.98 -12.89 5.72
C PHE A 196 14.05 -13.98 5.97
N LYS A 197 14.36 -14.80 4.98
CA LYS A 197 15.37 -15.87 5.09
C LYS A 197 16.55 -15.65 4.12
N GLY A 198 16.41 -14.73 3.16
CA GLY A 198 17.39 -14.49 2.11
C GLY A 198 17.38 -15.59 1.04
N LEU A 199 18.33 -15.50 0.10
CA LEU A 199 18.52 -16.46 -1.00
C LEU A 199 19.47 -17.60 -0.62
N GLY A 200 20.09 -17.54 0.55
CA GLY A 200 21.02 -18.57 1.01
C GLY A 200 20.27 -19.85 1.39
N GLY A 201 20.71 -20.98 0.84
CA GLY A 201 20.27 -22.31 1.31
C GLY A 201 20.82 -22.57 2.72
N SER A 202 20.12 -23.44 3.50
CA SER A 202 20.67 -23.94 4.76
C SER A 202 21.99 -24.68 4.46
N ARG A 203 23.13 -24.15 4.93
CA ARG A 203 24.37 -24.93 4.87
C ARG A 203 24.19 -26.14 5.78
N PRO A 204 24.39 -27.36 5.28
CA PRO A 204 24.45 -28.51 6.17
C PRO A 204 25.58 -28.30 7.16
N HIS A 205 25.30 -28.42 8.45
CA HIS A 205 26.30 -28.40 9.52
C HIS A 205 27.15 -29.66 9.47
#